data_29d4f3dd28acf0629945b3f1558cd6fc
#
_entry.id   29d4f3dd28acf0629945b3f1558cd6fc
#
_cell.length_a   1.000
_cell.length_b   1.000
_cell.length_c   1.000
_cell.angle_alpha   90.00
_cell.angle_beta   90.00
_cell.angle_gamma   90.00
#
_symmetry.space_group_name_H-M   'P 1'
#
loop_
_entity.id
_entity.type
_entity.pdbx_description
1 polymer ?
#
loop_
_entity_poly.entity_id
_entity_poly.type
_entity_poly.pdbx_seq_one_letter_code
_entity_poly.pdbx_strand_id
1 'polypeptide(L)'
;MTRPLAPETPTATDRTTARNIIVAKIAPGAEPDVARIFAESDATDLPHALGVTERSLYSLGDLYVHLVEFDRSAAEVMEIAARQPGFGEISRKLDPFISPYLSTWRGPADASARRFYTWRPGQ
;
A
#
# COMPACT_ATOMS: atom_id res chain seq x y z
N MET A 1 30.52 13.65 -1.29
CA MET A 1 29.96 13.72 -1.25
C MET A 1 29.08 13.46 -0.94
N THR A 2 28.70 13.34 -0.87
CA THR A 2 27.91 13.04 -0.74
C THR A 2 26.97 13.46 -0.33
N ARG A 3 26.28 13.71 -0.29
CA ARG A 3 25.31 14.13 0.02
C ARG A 3 24.40 13.43 0.32
N PRO A 4 24.01 13.19 0.62
CA PRO A 4 23.16 12.61 0.88
C PRO A 4 22.14 12.55 0.77
N LEU A 5 22.02 12.25 0.90
CA LEU A 5 21.16 12.06 0.83
C LEU A 5 20.28 12.52 1.43
N ALA A 6 20.25 12.99 1.55
CA ALA A 6 19.64 13.53 1.99
C ALA A 6 18.56 13.66 2.08
N PRO A 7 18.19 13.63 2.37
CA PRO A 7 17.11 13.73 2.37
C PRO A 7 16.28 14.41 2.22
N GLU A 8 16.26 14.55 2.09
CA GLU A 8 15.71 15.16 1.90
C GLU A 8 14.95 15.67 1.75
N THR A 9 15.41 15.95 1.68
CA THR A 9 14.55 16.72 1.43
C THR A 9 13.41 16.34 0.82
N PRO A 10 12.44 16.20 1.36
CA PRO A 10 11.29 15.90 0.67
C PRO A 10 11.01 16.97 -0.29
N THR A 11 11.17 16.60 -1.48
CA THR A 11 10.90 17.54 -2.51
C THR A 11 9.39 17.67 -2.67
N ALA A 12 8.99 18.65 -3.45
CA ALA A 12 7.59 18.80 -3.74
C ALA A 12 7.01 17.56 -4.40
N THR A 13 7.83 16.87 -5.20
CA THR A 13 7.40 15.65 -5.85
C THR A 13 6.98 14.60 -4.86
N ASP A 14 7.74 14.46 -3.79
CA ASP A 14 7.43 13.47 -2.78
C ASP A 14 6.16 13.79 -2.04
N ARG A 15 5.82 15.08 -1.95
CA ARG A 15 4.60 15.48 -1.27
C ARG A 15 3.35 15.23 -2.09
N THR A 16 3.49 15.21 -3.41
CA THR A 16 2.32 15.16 -4.26
C THR A 16 1.88 13.76 -4.60
N THR A 17 2.76 12.76 -4.44
CA THR A 17 2.38 11.39 -4.76
C THR A 17 2.87 10.47 -3.68
N ALA A 18 2.05 9.47 -3.37
CA ALA A 18 2.39 8.46 -2.40
C ALA A 18 2.44 7.10 -3.08
N ARG A 19 3.32 6.26 -2.60
CA ARG A 19 3.39 4.86 -2.98
C ARG A 19 3.51 4.07 -1.69
N ASN A 20 2.72 3.01 -1.58
CA ASN A 20 2.78 2.16 -0.40
C ASN A 20 3.00 0.73 -0.85
N ILE A 21 3.95 0.06 -0.20
CA ILE A 21 4.23 -1.34 -0.47
C ILE A 21 3.97 -2.08 0.82
N ILE A 22 2.93 -2.91 0.80
CA ILE A 22 2.50 -3.64 1.97
C ILE A 22 2.98 -5.07 1.83
N VAL A 23 3.61 -5.60 2.88
CA VAL A 23 4.13 -6.95 2.92
C VAL A 23 3.42 -7.73 4.00
N ALA A 24 2.92 -8.91 3.64
CA ALA A 24 2.17 -9.75 4.58
C ALA A 24 2.30 -11.19 4.14
N LYS A 25 1.56 -12.08 4.77
CA LYS A 25 1.50 -13.48 4.38
C LYS A 25 0.13 -13.76 3.78
N ILE A 26 0.11 -14.66 2.79
CA ILE A 26 -1.12 -15.05 2.13
C ILE A 26 -1.32 -16.55 2.32
N ALA A 27 -2.57 -16.93 2.58
CA ALA A 27 -2.91 -18.32 2.74
C ALA A 27 -2.71 -19.08 1.42
N PRO A 28 -2.33 -20.37 1.47
CA PRO A 28 -2.09 -21.12 0.24
C PRO A 28 -3.31 -21.11 -0.68
N GLY A 29 -3.07 -20.77 -1.94
CA GLY A 29 -4.12 -20.80 -2.96
C GLY A 29 -5.15 -19.70 -2.84
N ALA A 30 -4.90 -18.67 -2.03
CA ALA A 30 -5.89 -17.62 -1.80
C ALA A 30 -5.82 -16.48 -2.81
N GLU A 31 -4.88 -16.52 -3.75
CA GLU A 31 -4.75 -15.42 -4.70
C GLU A 31 -6.05 -15.04 -5.41
N PRO A 32 -6.84 -16.00 -5.92
CA PRO A 32 -8.10 -15.62 -6.57
C PRO A 32 -9.08 -14.94 -5.62
N ASP A 33 -9.13 -15.39 -4.37
CA ASP A 33 -10.04 -14.78 -3.41
C ASP A 33 -9.64 -13.36 -3.07
N VAL A 34 -8.33 -13.14 -2.86
CA VAL A 34 -7.83 -11.82 -2.54
C VAL A 34 -8.04 -10.88 -3.73
N ALA A 35 -7.74 -11.36 -4.93
CA ALA A 35 -7.93 -10.55 -6.13
C ALA A 35 -9.39 -10.16 -6.30
N ARG A 36 -10.32 -11.07 -6.03
CA ARG A 36 -11.74 -10.77 -6.15
C ARG A 36 -12.17 -9.70 -5.15
N ILE A 37 -11.68 -9.79 -3.92
CA ILE A 37 -12.02 -8.81 -2.90
C ILE A 37 -11.61 -7.41 -3.35
N PHE A 38 -10.38 -7.28 -3.86
CA PHE A 38 -9.93 -5.99 -4.34
C PHE A 38 -10.66 -5.54 -5.59
N ALA A 39 -10.96 -6.48 -6.50
CA ALA A 39 -11.66 -6.12 -7.72
C ALA A 39 -13.06 -5.56 -7.40
N GLU A 40 -13.74 -6.16 -6.45
CA GLU A 40 -15.05 -5.67 -6.04
C GLU A 40 -14.95 -4.28 -5.44
N SER A 41 -13.95 -4.07 -4.60
CA SER A 41 -13.75 -2.78 -3.99
C SER A 41 -13.35 -1.73 -5.02
N ASP A 42 -12.49 -2.11 -5.96
CA ASP A 42 -12.02 -1.18 -6.98
C ASP A 42 -13.11 -0.80 -7.98
N ALA A 43 -14.20 -1.55 -8.00
CA ALA A 43 -15.35 -1.21 -8.84
C ALA A 43 -16.24 -0.16 -8.18
N THR A 44 -15.98 0.18 -6.91
CA THR A 44 -16.73 1.23 -6.21
C THR A 44 -16.01 2.56 -6.36
N ASP A 45 -16.53 3.59 -5.69
CA ASP A 45 -15.89 4.90 -5.71
C ASP A 45 -14.69 5.00 -4.77
N LEU A 46 -14.43 3.98 -3.96
CA LEU A 46 -13.39 4.06 -2.96
C LEU A 46 -12.00 4.38 -3.50
N PRO A 47 -11.51 3.70 -4.56
CA PRO A 47 -10.19 4.05 -5.06
C PRO A 47 -10.11 5.48 -5.58
N HIS A 48 -11.16 5.96 -6.21
CA HIS A 48 -11.19 7.35 -6.67
C HIS A 48 -11.16 8.31 -5.49
N ALA A 49 -11.90 8.01 -4.44
CA ALA A 49 -11.91 8.86 -3.25
C ALA A 49 -10.53 8.96 -2.62
N LEU A 50 -9.76 7.87 -2.65
CA LEU A 50 -8.43 7.84 -2.08
C LEU A 50 -7.36 8.35 -3.05
N GLY A 51 -7.69 8.48 -4.33
CA GLY A 51 -6.74 8.91 -5.32
C GLY A 51 -5.83 7.80 -5.83
N VAL A 52 -6.29 6.55 -5.77
CA VAL A 52 -5.50 5.42 -6.24
C VAL A 52 -5.34 5.50 -7.76
N THR A 53 -4.09 5.45 -8.21
CA THR A 53 -3.79 5.44 -9.64
C THR A 53 -3.36 4.07 -10.13
N GLU A 54 -2.88 3.21 -9.23
CA GLU A 54 -2.50 1.86 -9.60
C GLU A 54 -2.47 0.98 -8.36
N ARG A 55 -2.88 -0.25 -8.55
CA ARG A 55 -2.79 -1.28 -7.51
C ARG A 55 -2.31 -2.56 -8.17
N SER A 56 -1.30 -3.20 -7.59
CA SER A 56 -0.80 -4.47 -8.08
C SER A 56 -0.55 -5.40 -6.90
N LEU A 57 -0.95 -6.64 -7.07
CA LEU A 57 -0.77 -7.64 -6.02
C LEU A 57 0.19 -8.71 -6.53
N TYR A 58 1.12 -9.11 -5.68
CA TYR A 58 2.13 -10.11 -6.00
C TYR A 58 2.15 -11.16 -4.92
N SER A 59 2.49 -12.39 -5.29
CA SER A 59 2.72 -13.44 -4.32
C SER A 59 3.94 -14.25 -4.70
N LEU A 60 4.62 -14.79 -3.70
CA LEU A 60 5.73 -15.72 -3.86
C LEU A 60 5.71 -16.63 -2.66
N GLY A 61 5.33 -17.90 -2.87
CA GLY A 61 5.11 -18.78 -1.72
C GLY A 61 4.00 -18.21 -0.86
N ASP A 62 4.29 -18.03 0.41
CA ASP A 62 3.32 -17.41 1.32
C ASP A 62 3.54 -15.91 1.49
N LEU A 63 4.42 -15.33 0.69
CA LEU A 63 4.65 -13.88 0.75
C LEU A 63 3.63 -13.17 -0.12
N TYR A 64 3.10 -12.09 0.42
CA TYR A 64 2.11 -11.25 -0.24
C TYR A 64 2.66 -9.82 -0.30
N VAL A 65 2.64 -9.23 -1.47
CA VAL A 65 3.09 -7.86 -1.65
C VAL A 65 2.01 -7.07 -2.39
N HIS A 66 1.61 -5.95 -1.81
CA HIS A 66 0.58 -5.09 -2.36
C HIS A 66 1.22 -3.74 -2.65
N LEU A 67 1.32 -3.40 -3.93
CA LEU A 67 1.82 -2.11 -4.36
C LEU A 67 0.62 -1.24 -4.70
N VAL A 68 0.54 -0.06 -4.10
CA VAL A 68 -0.52 0.87 -4.43
C VAL A 68 0.07 2.27 -4.58
N GLU A 69 -0.34 2.96 -5.63
CA GLU A 69 0.10 4.33 -5.91
C GLU A 69 -1.08 5.26 -5.90
N PHE A 70 -0.83 6.48 -5.44
CA PHE A 70 -1.87 7.49 -5.28
C PHE A 70 -1.45 8.76 -6.02
N ASP A 71 -2.44 9.59 -6.34
CA ASP A 71 -2.18 10.87 -6.99
C ASP A 71 -2.05 12.02 -5.98
N ARG A 72 -1.92 11.71 -4.71
CA ARG A 72 -1.82 12.71 -3.65
C ARG A 72 -0.87 12.22 -2.58
N SER A 73 -0.59 13.07 -1.59
CA SER A 73 0.37 12.77 -0.55
C SER A 73 -0.15 11.71 0.41
N ALA A 74 0.78 11.08 1.13
CA ALA A 74 0.40 10.07 2.12
C ALA A 74 -0.51 10.64 3.20
N ALA A 75 -0.24 11.88 3.62
CA ALA A 75 -1.06 12.50 4.65
C ALA A 75 -2.50 12.70 4.18
N GLU A 76 -2.66 13.13 2.92
CA GLU A 76 -3.99 13.31 2.36
C GLU A 76 -4.73 11.98 2.23
N VAL A 77 -4.03 10.93 1.82
CA VAL A 77 -4.63 9.62 1.69
C VAL A 77 -5.14 9.14 3.06
N MET A 78 -4.31 9.27 4.08
CA MET A 78 -4.69 8.82 5.42
C MET A 78 -5.90 9.58 5.95
N GLU A 79 -5.95 10.88 5.69
CA GLU A 79 -7.06 11.69 6.15
C GLU A 79 -8.35 11.26 5.48
N ILE A 80 -8.30 11.00 4.18
CA ILE A 80 -9.49 10.57 3.45
C ILE A 80 -9.91 9.17 3.87
N ALA A 81 -8.93 8.26 4.02
CA ALA A 81 -9.23 6.88 4.38
C ALA A 81 -9.95 6.78 5.71
N ALA A 82 -9.61 7.66 6.64
CA ALA A 82 -10.24 7.66 7.97
C ALA A 82 -11.74 7.90 7.90
N ARG A 83 -12.21 8.50 6.81
CA ARG A 83 -13.63 8.82 6.64
C ARG A 83 -14.36 7.82 5.74
N GLN A 84 -13.66 6.81 5.23
CA GLN A 84 -14.24 5.87 4.27
C GLN A 84 -14.55 4.54 4.96
N PRO A 85 -15.83 4.23 5.17
CA PRO A 85 -16.18 2.96 5.82
C PRO A 85 -15.74 1.74 5.02
N GLY A 86 -15.69 1.87 3.69
CA GLY A 86 -15.27 0.76 2.84
C GLY A 86 -13.84 0.32 3.09
N PHE A 87 -13.01 1.22 3.61
CA PHE A 87 -11.61 0.91 3.87
C PHE A 87 -11.48 -0.20 4.93
N GLY A 88 -12.21 -0.05 6.03
CA GLY A 88 -12.20 -1.08 7.07
C GLY A 88 -12.90 -2.36 6.64
N GLU A 89 -13.86 -2.24 5.75
CA GLU A 89 -14.59 -3.40 5.25
C GLU A 89 -13.69 -4.32 4.46
N ILE A 90 -12.79 -3.75 3.65
CA ILE A 90 -11.83 -4.56 2.91
C ILE A 90 -10.93 -5.33 3.86
N SER A 91 -10.46 -4.67 4.91
CA SER A 91 -9.60 -5.33 5.89
C SER A 91 -10.27 -6.55 6.49
N ARG A 92 -11.54 -6.42 6.83
CA ARG A 92 -12.27 -7.55 7.41
C ARG A 92 -12.41 -8.70 6.42
N LYS A 93 -12.66 -8.39 5.15
CA LYS A 93 -12.80 -9.42 4.13
C LYS A 93 -11.49 -10.14 3.88
N LEU A 94 -10.36 -9.44 4.05
CA LEU A 94 -9.05 -10.02 3.81
C LEU A 94 -8.54 -10.87 4.98
N ASP A 95 -9.09 -10.68 6.17
CA ASP A 95 -8.60 -11.36 7.37
C ASP A 95 -8.43 -12.87 7.22
N PRO A 96 -9.34 -13.60 6.59
CA PRO A 96 -9.16 -15.05 6.47
C PRO A 96 -8.00 -15.45 5.58
N PHE A 97 -7.52 -14.55 4.73
CA PHE A 97 -6.53 -14.89 3.71
C PHE A 97 -5.17 -14.22 3.92
N ILE A 98 -5.15 -13.08 4.59
CA ILE A 98 -3.93 -12.29 4.76
C ILE A 98 -3.62 -12.16 6.24
N SER A 99 -2.38 -12.45 6.61
CA SER A 99 -1.96 -12.36 8.00
C SER A 99 -0.67 -11.57 8.08
N PRO A 100 -0.33 -11.04 9.28
CA PRO A 100 0.86 -10.21 9.44
C PRO A 100 2.14 -10.98 9.10
N TYR A 101 3.07 -10.30 8.43
CA TYR A 101 4.38 -10.87 8.15
C TYR A 101 5.27 -10.81 9.39
N LEU A 102 5.23 -9.69 10.12
CA LEU A 102 6.07 -9.53 11.30
C LEU A 102 5.34 -10.03 12.54
N SER A 103 6.04 -10.77 13.39
CA SER A 103 5.46 -11.22 14.66
C SER A 103 5.20 -10.06 15.61
N THR A 104 5.85 -8.92 15.37
CA THR A 104 5.69 -7.74 16.21
C THR A 104 4.64 -6.78 15.68
N TRP A 105 3.87 -7.21 14.69
CA TRP A 105 2.86 -6.38 14.06
C TRP A 105 1.84 -5.86 15.07
N ARG A 106 1.54 -4.58 14.99
CA ARG A 106 0.56 -3.94 15.88
C ARG A 106 -0.50 -3.18 15.11
N GLY A 107 -0.26 -2.88 13.86
CA GLY A 107 -1.22 -2.15 13.05
C GLY A 107 -0.75 -2.07 11.62
N PRO A 108 -1.58 -1.50 10.75
CA PRO A 108 -1.28 -1.48 9.31
C PRO A 108 0.07 -0.87 8.95
N ALA A 109 0.54 0.09 9.74
CA ALA A 109 1.82 0.73 9.47
C ALA A 109 2.98 -0.27 9.54
N ASP A 110 2.83 -1.33 10.34
CA ASP A 110 3.89 -2.32 10.48
C ASP A 110 4.00 -3.24 9.27
N ALA A 111 3.05 -3.18 8.37
CA ALA A 111 3.09 -3.96 7.13
C ALA A 111 3.67 -3.15 5.97
N SER A 112 3.88 -1.86 6.15
CA SER A 112 4.39 -1.00 5.07
C SER A 112 5.90 -1.11 4.98
N ALA A 113 6.38 -1.50 3.81
CA ALA A 113 7.82 -1.55 3.55
C ALA A 113 8.34 -0.14 3.36
N ARG A 114 9.55 0.07 3.84
CA ARG A 114 10.18 1.38 3.78
C ARG A 114 11.14 1.42 2.60
N ARG A 115 11.02 2.45 1.76
CA ARG A 115 11.98 2.65 0.71
C ARG A 115 13.28 3.16 1.33
N PHE A 116 14.39 2.52 0.98
CA PHE A 116 15.68 3.00 1.46
C PHE A 116 16.65 3.35 0.34
N TYR A 117 16.21 3.24 -0.90
CA TYR A 117 17.02 3.65 -2.05
C TYR A 117 16.12 3.83 -3.25
N THR A 118 16.42 4.84 -4.05
CA THR A 118 15.73 5.02 -5.31
C THR A 118 16.69 5.70 -6.28
N TRP A 119 16.54 5.36 -7.54
CA TRP A 119 17.31 5.99 -8.60
C TRP A 119 16.39 6.31 -9.75
N ARG A 120 16.62 7.45 -10.35
CA ARG A 120 15.89 7.83 -11.55
C ARG A 120 16.87 8.43 -12.54
N PRO A 121 16.72 8.14 -13.85
CA PRO A 121 17.60 8.76 -14.85
C PRO A 121 17.43 10.27 -14.84
N GLY A 122 18.52 10.97 -15.09
CA GLY A 122 18.47 12.42 -15.18
C GLY A 122 18.63 13.15 -13.85
N GLN A 123 19.00 12.45 -12.82
CA GLN A 123 19.21 13.08 -11.51
C GLN A 123 20.67 13.30 -11.19
#